data_07aea2c55741008d979307fe5d46d463
#
_entry.id   07aea2c55741008d979307fe5d46d463
#
_cell.length_a   1.000
_cell.length_b   1.000
_cell.length_c   1.000
_cell.angle_alpha   90.00
_cell.angle_beta   90.00
_cell.angle_gamma   90.00
#
_symmetry.space_group_name_H-M   'P 1'
#
loop_
_entity.id
_entity.type
_entity.pdbx_description
1 polymer ?
#
loop_
_entity_poly.entity_id
_entity_poly.type
_entity_poly.pdbx_seq_one_letter_code
_entity_poly.pdbx_strand_id
1 'polypeptide(L)'
;NAIMYIDDIHALLALGNNGEAYSDMVGVIKKYIDEQDVKIIASTTYSDYKKYLERHSSLMNRFQQINIAEPSKEDTLKILNGLKSQYEKHHGIKISAAVRNEIVELTERYLPNEYNPQKSIKLMDAAGSYHVMHTSEQDKTLESNSVLKALSKMCNLTSIENIDEMQSLLTLSERMKSKIYGQDKAIDTIVDAIQVSKAGLVDDNKPIASLLFVGPTGVGKTEVARTLAEELSIGLVRFDMSEYVEKHTVAKLIGSPAGYVGYDEGGLL
;
A
#
# COMPACT_ATOMS: atom_id res chain seq x y z
N ASN A 1 33.47 -15.94 -17.42
CA ASN A 1 32.82 -14.67 -17.02
C ASN A 1 31.33 -14.93 -16.79
N ALA A 2 30.94 -15.09 -15.51
CA ALA A 2 29.55 -15.21 -15.09
C ALA A 2 29.20 -14.04 -14.18
N ILE A 3 27.95 -13.60 -14.23
CA ILE A 3 27.36 -12.67 -13.25
C ILE A 3 26.43 -13.50 -12.37
N MET A 4 26.66 -13.48 -11.06
CA MET A 4 25.77 -14.10 -10.09
C MET A 4 24.77 -13.04 -9.63
N TYR A 5 23.48 -13.34 -9.75
CA TYR A 5 22.42 -12.50 -9.19
C TYR A 5 21.86 -13.16 -7.94
N ILE A 6 21.83 -12.44 -6.83
CA ILE A 6 21.28 -12.88 -5.54
C ILE A 6 20.10 -11.99 -5.20
N ASP A 7 18.90 -12.55 -5.33
CA ASP A 7 17.69 -11.86 -4.92
C ASP A 7 17.51 -11.95 -3.40
N ASP A 8 16.99 -10.87 -2.81
CA ASP A 8 16.71 -10.80 -1.37
C ASP A 8 17.90 -11.22 -0.47
N ILE A 9 19.09 -10.65 -0.74
CA ILE A 9 20.31 -11.00 -0.01
C ILE A 9 20.15 -10.88 1.52
N HIS A 10 19.24 -10.06 2.02
CA HIS A 10 18.93 -9.93 3.43
C HIS A 10 18.44 -11.25 4.06
N ALA A 11 17.78 -12.13 3.29
CA ALA A 11 17.32 -13.42 3.78
C ALA A 11 18.46 -14.31 4.26
N LEU A 12 19.65 -14.22 3.63
CA LEU A 12 20.84 -14.92 4.07
C LEU A 12 21.34 -14.44 5.44
N LEU A 13 21.06 -13.17 5.76
CA LEU A 13 21.45 -12.53 7.01
C LEU A 13 20.40 -12.72 8.11
N ALA A 14 19.11 -12.77 7.75
CA ALA A 14 18.01 -12.98 8.68
C ALA A 14 17.98 -14.40 9.27
N LEU A 15 18.41 -15.42 8.52
CA LEU A 15 18.48 -16.81 8.97
C LEU A 15 19.57 -17.04 10.01
N GLY A 16 20.50 -16.11 10.18
CA GLY A 16 21.72 -16.27 10.97
C GLY A 16 21.63 -15.91 12.46
N ASN A 17 20.44 -15.65 13.01
CA ASN A 17 20.30 -15.43 14.46
C ASN A 17 20.63 -16.67 15.32
N ASN A 18 20.92 -17.83 14.72
CA ASN A 18 21.31 -19.08 15.38
C ASN A 18 22.82 -19.39 15.28
N GLY A 19 23.67 -18.37 15.29
CA GLY A 19 25.06 -18.38 15.76
C GLY A 19 26.11 -18.95 14.80
N GLU A 20 26.09 -20.16 14.34
CA GLU A 20 27.20 -20.78 13.60
C GLU A 20 27.07 -20.81 12.07
N ALA A 21 25.90 -21.10 11.54
CA ALA A 21 25.69 -21.17 10.08
C ALA A 21 25.78 -19.78 9.37
N TYR A 22 25.59 -18.72 10.10
CA TYR A 22 25.66 -17.32 9.63
C TYR A 22 27.08 -16.89 9.28
N SER A 23 28.04 -17.21 10.17
CA SER A 23 29.45 -16.85 9.98
C SER A 23 30.01 -17.46 8.70
N ASP A 24 29.58 -18.66 8.36
CA ASP A 24 30.09 -19.41 7.22
C ASP A 24 29.57 -18.86 5.89
N MET A 25 28.27 -18.51 5.77
CA MET A 25 27.68 -18.05 4.53
C MET A 25 28.17 -16.64 4.14
N VAL A 26 28.24 -15.72 5.10
CA VAL A 26 28.81 -14.38 4.87
C VAL A 26 30.29 -14.48 4.55
N GLY A 27 31.02 -15.40 5.20
CA GLY A 27 32.43 -15.69 4.92
C GLY A 27 32.64 -16.19 3.48
N VAL A 28 31.77 -17.10 3.04
CA VAL A 28 31.81 -17.65 1.66
C VAL A 28 31.58 -16.54 0.63
N ILE A 29 30.51 -15.73 0.81
CA ILE A 29 30.21 -14.63 -0.12
C ILE A 29 31.37 -13.62 -0.18
N LYS A 30 31.94 -13.24 0.97
CA LYS A 30 33.12 -12.35 1.01
C LYS A 30 34.29 -12.92 0.25
N LYS A 31 34.58 -14.20 0.44
CA LYS A 31 35.68 -14.89 -0.26
C LYS A 31 35.52 -14.81 -1.77
N TYR A 32 34.33 -15.14 -2.29
CA TYR A 32 34.06 -15.06 -3.74
C TYR A 32 34.12 -13.64 -4.30
N ILE A 33 33.71 -12.63 -3.52
CA ILE A 33 33.84 -11.23 -3.94
C ILE A 33 35.31 -10.81 -3.97
N ASP A 34 36.11 -11.22 -2.97
CA ASP A 34 37.51 -10.82 -2.83
C ASP A 34 38.41 -11.53 -3.86
N GLU A 35 38.09 -12.75 -4.28
CA GLU A 35 38.81 -13.51 -5.31
C GLU A 35 38.57 -12.98 -6.73
N GLN A 36 37.64 -12.02 -6.94
CA GLN A 36 37.32 -11.35 -8.24
C GLN A 36 36.91 -12.28 -9.40
N ASP A 37 36.70 -13.56 -9.12
CA ASP A 37 36.34 -14.55 -10.14
C ASP A 37 34.87 -14.43 -10.60
N VAL A 38 33.99 -13.89 -9.74
CA VAL A 38 32.57 -13.76 -9.99
C VAL A 38 32.10 -12.33 -9.71
N LYS A 39 31.40 -11.75 -10.67
CA LYS A 39 30.68 -10.47 -10.46
C LYS A 39 29.35 -10.75 -9.81
N ILE A 40 29.06 -10.10 -8.68
CA ILE A 40 27.85 -10.30 -7.91
C ILE A 40 26.97 -9.07 -8.01
N ILE A 41 25.69 -9.26 -8.35
CA ILE A 41 24.62 -8.28 -8.23
C ILE A 41 23.65 -8.83 -7.17
N ALA A 42 23.32 -8.03 -6.17
CA ALA A 42 22.39 -8.42 -5.12
C ALA A 42 21.25 -7.40 -5.02
N SER A 43 20.04 -7.88 -4.72
CA SER A 43 18.88 -7.03 -4.47
C SER A 43 18.43 -7.15 -3.03
N THR A 44 17.77 -6.09 -2.53
CA THR A 44 17.10 -6.06 -1.23
C THR A 44 16.12 -4.90 -1.20
N THR A 45 15.17 -4.90 -0.25
CA THR A 45 14.33 -3.73 -0.01
C THR A 45 15.08 -2.69 0.83
N TYR A 46 14.62 -1.43 0.81
CA TYR A 46 15.24 -0.37 1.59
C TYR A 46 15.09 -0.59 3.10
N SER A 47 13.94 -1.12 3.53
CA SER A 47 13.68 -1.49 4.92
C SER A 47 14.61 -2.62 5.40
N ASP A 48 14.75 -3.67 4.59
CA ASP A 48 15.60 -4.82 4.93
C ASP A 48 17.09 -4.47 4.87
N TYR A 49 17.47 -3.56 3.94
CA TYR A 49 18.82 -3.01 3.94
C TYR A 49 19.16 -2.36 5.26
N LYS A 50 18.32 -1.45 5.76
CA LYS A 50 18.52 -0.79 7.06
C LYS A 50 18.52 -1.77 8.21
N LYS A 51 17.58 -2.72 8.21
CA LYS A 51 17.40 -3.66 9.32
C LYS A 51 18.51 -4.70 9.42
N TYR A 52 18.96 -5.26 8.29
CA TYR A 52 19.84 -6.43 8.27
C TYR A 52 21.22 -6.13 7.68
N LEU A 53 21.35 -5.30 6.67
CA LEU A 53 22.58 -5.12 5.89
C LEU A 53 23.46 -3.98 6.40
N GLU A 54 22.89 -2.85 6.80
CA GLU A 54 23.63 -1.65 7.21
C GLU A 54 24.60 -1.92 8.37
N ARG A 55 24.25 -2.84 9.26
CA ARG A 55 25.08 -3.24 10.40
C ARG A 55 26.28 -4.11 10.01
N HIS A 56 26.27 -4.69 8.82
CA HIS A 56 27.34 -5.55 8.32
C HIS A 56 28.30 -4.80 7.41
N SER A 57 28.90 -3.72 7.92
CA SER A 57 29.81 -2.84 7.18
C SER A 57 30.92 -3.60 6.44
N SER A 58 31.43 -4.70 7.03
CA SER A 58 32.48 -5.52 6.43
C SER A 58 32.05 -6.25 5.14
N LEU A 59 30.75 -6.50 4.94
CA LEU A 59 30.19 -7.02 3.71
C LEU A 59 29.80 -5.86 2.79
N MET A 60 29.15 -4.84 3.33
CA MET A 60 28.62 -3.72 2.55
C MET A 60 29.71 -2.88 1.87
N ASN A 61 30.89 -2.76 2.47
CA ASN A 61 32.03 -2.07 1.88
C ASN A 61 32.54 -2.71 0.56
N ARG A 62 32.09 -3.92 0.24
CA ARG A 62 32.41 -4.63 -1.01
C ARG A 62 31.37 -4.42 -2.10
N PHE A 63 30.20 -3.88 -1.76
CA PHE A 63 29.14 -3.57 -2.70
C PHE A 63 29.05 -2.08 -2.96
N GLN A 64 28.88 -1.72 -4.21
CA GLN A 64 28.45 -0.38 -4.59
C GLN A 64 26.92 -0.33 -4.46
N GLN A 65 26.41 0.48 -3.56
CA GLN A 65 24.98 0.69 -3.40
C GLN A 65 24.42 1.49 -4.58
N ILE A 66 23.38 0.93 -5.21
CA ILE A 66 22.63 1.57 -6.30
C ILE A 66 21.16 1.64 -5.85
N ASN A 67 20.66 2.84 -5.66
CA ASN A 67 19.27 3.06 -5.29
C ASN A 67 18.40 3.03 -6.54
N ILE A 68 17.37 2.19 -6.53
CA ILE A 68 16.35 2.11 -7.57
C ILE A 68 15.09 2.74 -7.02
N ALA A 69 14.75 3.92 -7.51
CA ALA A 69 13.56 4.65 -7.09
C ALA A 69 12.29 4.11 -7.77
N GLU A 70 11.14 4.34 -7.14
CA GLU A 70 9.84 4.11 -7.77
C GLU A 70 9.72 4.94 -9.05
N PRO A 71 9.26 4.36 -10.17
CA PRO A 71 9.07 5.12 -11.40
C PRO A 71 7.95 6.16 -11.25
N SER A 72 8.12 7.27 -11.97
CA SER A 72 7.08 8.29 -12.07
C SER A 72 5.79 7.73 -12.69
N LYS A 73 4.67 8.47 -12.53
CA LYS A 73 3.40 8.15 -13.19
C LYS A 73 3.58 7.99 -14.71
N GLU A 74 4.31 8.91 -15.34
CA GLU A 74 4.59 8.88 -16.78
C GLU A 74 5.40 7.65 -17.17
N ASP A 75 6.43 7.31 -16.40
CA ASP A 75 7.24 6.13 -16.67
C ASP A 75 6.48 4.83 -16.40
N THR A 76 5.63 4.80 -15.39
CA THR A 76 4.72 3.68 -15.14
C THR A 76 3.79 3.45 -16.33
N LEU A 77 3.23 4.52 -16.92
CA LEU A 77 2.42 4.42 -18.15
C LEU A 77 3.20 3.88 -19.34
N LYS A 78 4.48 4.29 -19.51
CA LYS A 78 5.35 3.73 -20.55
C LYS A 78 5.60 2.23 -20.33
N ILE A 79 5.81 1.81 -19.07
CA ILE A 79 5.98 0.40 -18.70
C ILE A 79 4.72 -0.40 -19.02
N LEU A 80 3.54 0.07 -18.60
CA LEU A 80 2.26 -0.58 -18.92
C LEU A 80 2.02 -0.66 -20.42
N ASN A 81 2.42 0.38 -21.18
CA ASN A 81 2.31 0.36 -22.64
C ASN A 81 3.22 -0.70 -23.27
N GLY A 82 4.44 -0.88 -22.74
CA GLY A 82 5.35 -1.92 -23.18
C GLY A 82 4.83 -3.34 -22.91
N LEU A 83 4.17 -3.53 -21.78
CA LEU A 83 3.61 -4.83 -21.35
C LEU A 83 2.24 -5.13 -21.98
N LYS A 84 1.54 -4.12 -22.50
CA LYS A 84 0.19 -4.20 -23.04
C LYS A 84 -0.03 -5.41 -23.93
N SER A 85 0.80 -5.60 -24.95
CA SER A 85 0.63 -6.66 -25.95
C SER A 85 0.71 -8.07 -25.33
N GLN A 86 1.50 -8.24 -24.29
CA GLN A 86 1.63 -9.52 -23.56
C GLN A 86 0.34 -9.84 -22.81
N TYR A 87 -0.21 -8.86 -22.07
CA TYR A 87 -1.46 -9.04 -21.31
C TYR A 87 -2.68 -9.12 -22.22
N GLU A 88 -2.74 -8.34 -23.30
CA GLU A 88 -3.79 -8.45 -24.32
C GLU A 88 -3.84 -9.86 -24.95
N LYS A 89 -2.66 -10.43 -25.24
CA LYS A 89 -2.57 -11.79 -25.78
C LYS A 89 -2.95 -12.83 -24.73
N HIS A 90 -2.54 -12.64 -23.47
CA HIS A 90 -2.81 -13.58 -22.40
C HIS A 90 -4.31 -13.69 -22.08
N HIS A 91 -4.98 -12.54 -21.94
CA HIS A 91 -6.41 -12.48 -21.61
C HIS A 91 -7.33 -12.50 -22.84
N GLY A 92 -6.80 -12.35 -24.05
CA GLY A 92 -7.61 -12.30 -25.28
C GLY A 92 -8.43 -11.02 -25.44
N ILE A 93 -8.05 -9.93 -24.75
CA ILE A 93 -8.77 -8.65 -24.72
C ILE A 93 -7.87 -7.50 -25.21
N LYS A 94 -8.48 -6.34 -25.48
CA LYS A 94 -7.77 -5.10 -25.80
C LYS A 94 -7.78 -4.14 -24.61
N ILE A 95 -6.64 -3.51 -24.33
CA ILE A 95 -6.46 -2.56 -23.22
C ILE A 95 -6.21 -1.16 -23.81
N SER A 96 -7.18 -0.26 -23.69
CA SER A 96 -7.09 1.09 -24.22
C SER A 96 -6.10 1.98 -23.44
N ALA A 97 -5.67 3.09 -24.01
CA ALA A 97 -4.83 4.07 -23.31
C ALA A 97 -5.57 4.69 -22.11
N ALA A 98 -6.87 4.98 -22.28
CA ALA A 98 -7.71 5.53 -21.22
C ALA A 98 -7.74 4.61 -19.98
N VAL A 99 -7.96 3.31 -20.18
CA VAL A 99 -7.99 2.33 -19.09
C VAL A 99 -6.64 2.19 -18.41
N ARG A 100 -5.51 2.27 -19.14
CA ARG A 100 -4.18 2.25 -18.50
C ARG A 100 -3.91 3.48 -17.64
N ASN A 101 -4.33 4.66 -18.09
CA ASN A 101 -4.25 5.88 -17.28
C ASN A 101 -5.09 5.75 -16.01
N GLU A 102 -6.32 5.28 -16.13
CA GLU A 102 -7.21 5.01 -15.01
C GLU A 102 -6.61 4.02 -14.01
N ILE A 103 -6.01 2.93 -14.48
CA ILE A 103 -5.33 1.95 -13.62
C ILE A 103 -4.25 2.63 -12.77
N VAL A 104 -3.40 3.47 -13.36
CA VAL A 104 -2.34 4.16 -12.62
C VAL A 104 -2.94 5.13 -11.60
N GLU A 105 -3.95 5.92 -11.97
CA GLU A 105 -4.61 6.85 -11.05
C GLU A 105 -5.29 6.14 -9.88
N LEU A 106 -5.99 5.08 -10.15
CA LEU A 106 -6.66 4.29 -9.13
C LEU A 106 -5.67 3.62 -8.17
N THR A 107 -4.56 3.08 -8.69
CA THR A 107 -3.56 2.45 -7.82
C THR A 107 -2.79 3.46 -6.97
N GLU A 108 -2.52 4.64 -7.46
CA GLU A 108 -1.94 5.72 -6.65
C GLU A 108 -2.86 6.10 -5.49
N ARG A 109 -4.15 6.20 -5.75
CA ARG A 109 -5.16 6.63 -4.77
C ARG A 109 -5.49 5.55 -3.73
N TYR A 110 -5.69 4.31 -4.17
CA TYR A 110 -6.23 3.23 -3.32
C TYR A 110 -5.20 2.24 -2.80
N LEU A 111 -3.98 2.23 -3.35
CA LEU A 111 -2.87 1.38 -2.94
C LEU A 111 -1.62 2.20 -2.55
N PRO A 112 -1.71 3.08 -1.53
CA PRO A 112 -0.59 3.95 -1.15
C PRO A 112 0.60 3.17 -0.57
N ASN A 113 0.38 1.98 -0.02
CA ASN A 113 1.40 1.14 0.61
C ASN A 113 2.11 0.19 -0.38
N GLU A 114 1.69 0.18 -1.65
CA GLU A 114 2.35 -0.59 -2.70
C GLU A 114 3.05 0.35 -3.68
N TYR A 115 4.08 -0.15 -4.36
CA TYR A 115 4.90 0.65 -5.27
C TYR A 115 4.63 0.33 -6.75
N ASN A 116 4.70 1.38 -7.58
CA ASN A 116 4.73 1.23 -9.03
C ASN A 116 6.08 0.63 -9.49
N PRO A 117 6.12 -0.11 -10.60
CA PRO A 117 5.01 -0.43 -11.51
C PRO A 117 4.17 -1.63 -11.05
N GLN A 118 4.56 -2.34 -10.02
CA GLN A 118 4.00 -3.63 -9.63
C GLN A 118 2.51 -3.54 -9.28
N LYS A 119 2.08 -2.54 -8.49
CA LYS A 119 0.67 -2.35 -8.15
C LYS A 119 -0.22 -2.13 -9.37
N SER A 120 0.24 -1.33 -10.34
CA SER A 120 -0.50 -1.07 -11.58
C SER A 120 -0.54 -2.30 -12.50
N ILE A 121 0.54 -3.08 -12.57
CA ILE A 121 0.60 -4.34 -13.32
C ILE A 121 -0.36 -5.36 -12.71
N LYS A 122 -0.36 -5.53 -11.39
CA LYS A 122 -1.28 -6.44 -10.68
C LYS A 122 -2.75 -6.07 -10.95
N LEU A 123 -3.08 -4.77 -10.89
CA LEU A 123 -4.45 -4.34 -11.16
C LEU A 123 -4.83 -4.57 -12.61
N MET A 124 -3.94 -4.31 -13.57
CA MET A 124 -4.19 -4.58 -15.00
C MET A 124 -4.46 -6.06 -15.26
N ASP A 125 -3.69 -6.95 -14.64
CA ASP A 125 -3.83 -8.41 -14.75
C ASP A 125 -5.15 -8.89 -14.10
N ALA A 126 -5.41 -8.44 -12.88
CA ALA A 126 -6.64 -8.76 -12.15
C ALA A 126 -7.90 -8.27 -12.89
N ALA A 127 -7.85 -7.07 -13.47
CA ALA A 127 -8.94 -6.49 -14.25
C ALA A 127 -9.19 -7.27 -15.54
N GLY A 128 -8.12 -7.69 -16.23
CA GLY A 128 -8.19 -8.55 -17.40
C GLY A 128 -8.86 -9.91 -17.08
N SER A 129 -8.39 -10.55 -16.02
CA SER A 129 -8.98 -11.80 -15.52
C SER A 129 -10.47 -11.64 -15.15
N TYR A 130 -10.79 -10.58 -14.41
CA TYR A 130 -12.18 -10.30 -14.02
C TYR A 130 -13.08 -10.09 -15.24
N HIS A 131 -12.61 -9.29 -16.22
CA HIS A 131 -13.36 -9.01 -17.45
C HIS A 131 -13.69 -10.28 -18.22
N VAL A 132 -12.71 -11.13 -18.45
CA VAL A 132 -12.90 -12.42 -19.17
C VAL A 132 -13.87 -13.35 -18.45
N MET A 133 -13.88 -13.35 -17.12
CA MET A 133 -14.78 -14.22 -16.33
C MET A 133 -16.23 -13.75 -16.29
N HIS A 134 -16.50 -12.44 -16.46
CA HIS A 134 -17.82 -11.86 -16.19
C HIS A 134 -18.46 -11.18 -17.42
N THR A 135 -17.74 -11.08 -18.53
CA THR A 135 -18.22 -10.44 -19.76
C THR A 135 -18.39 -11.49 -20.87
N SER A 136 -19.32 -11.26 -21.78
CA SER A 136 -19.56 -12.17 -22.90
C SER A 136 -18.38 -12.19 -23.87
N GLU A 137 -18.15 -13.31 -24.57
CA GLU A 137 -17.04 -13.50 -25.54
C GLU A 137 -17.00 -12.43 -26.67
N GLN A 138 -18.04 -11.63 -26.83
CA GLN A 138 -18.14 -10.57 -27.86
C GLN A 138 -17.44 -9.28 -27.44
N ASP A 139 -17.34 -8.98 -26.14
CA ASP A 139 -16.70 -7.76 -25.62
C ASP A 139 -15.23 -8.00 -25.31
N LYS A 140 -14.39 -7.78 -26.33
CA LYS A 140 -12.93 -7.95 -26.23
C LYS A 140 -12.17 -6.71 -25.76
N THR A 141 -12.83 -5.71 -25.20
CA THR A 141 -12.17 -4.48 -24.74
C THR A 141 -12.34 -4.33 -23.23
N LEU A 142 -11.22 -4.23 -22.51
CA LEU A 142 -11.25 -4.01 -21.06
C LEU A 142 -11.97 -2.72 -20.71
N GLU A 143 -13.01 -2.81 -19.89
CA GLU A 143 -13.85 -1.71 -19.45
C GLU A 143 -13.42 -1.20 -18.06
N SER A 144 -13.64 0.10 -17.80
CA SER A 144 -13.47 0.74 -16.49
C SER A 144 -14.16 -0.02 -15.37
N ASN A 145 -15.38 -0.50 -15.60
CA ASN A 145 -16.13 -1.25 -14.59
C ASN A 145 -15.37 -2.52 -14.11
N SER A 146 -14.74 -3.22 -15.04
CA SER A 146 -13.93 -4.40 -14.71
C SER A 146 -12.69 -4.03 -13.87
N VAL A 147 -12.07 -2.88 -14.15
CA VAL A 147 -10.92 -2.35 -13.38
C VAL A 147 -11.37 -2.04 -11.96
N LEU A 148 -12.49 -1.36 -11.80
CA LEU A 148 -13.04 -0.99 -10.48
C LEU A 148 -13.42 -2.21 -9.64
N LYS A 149 -14.06 -3.21 -10.25
CA LYS A 149 -14.41 -4.46 -9.56
C LYS A 149 -13.17 -5.26 -9.14
N ALA A 150 -12.13 -5.28 -9.98
CA ALA A 150 -10.86 -5.90 -9.64
C ALA A 150 -10.17 -5.17 -8.48
N LEU A 151 -10.12 -3.84 -8.52
CA LEU A 151 -9.57 -3.00 -7.45
C LEU A 151 -10.34 -3.20 -6.14
N SER A 152 -11.67 -3.23 -6.19
CA SER A 152 -12.53 -3.51 -5.04
C SER A 152 -12.14 -4.81 -4.33
N LYS A 153 -11.92 -5.88 -5.11
CA LYS A 153 -11.48 -7.15 -4.55
C LYS A 153 -10.07 -7.10 -3.97
N MET A 154 -9.15 -6.38 -4.63
CA MET A 154 -7.77 -6.22 -4.14
C MET A 154 -7.70 -5.45 -2.83
N CYS A 155 -8.53 -4.42 -2.67
CA CYS A 155 -8.59 -3.57 -1.48
C CYS A 155 -9.53 -4.11 -0.39
N ASN A 156 -10.20 -5.26 -0.60
CA ASN A 156 -11.27 -5.78 0.27
C ASN A 156 -12.39 -4.74 0.52
N LEU A 157 -12.66 -3.87 -0.46
CA LEU A 157 -13.68 -2.84 -0.36
C LEU A 157 -15.03 -3.43 -0.78
N THR A 158 -16.04 -3.22 0.02
CA THR A 158 -17.39 -3.79 -0.21
C THR A 158 -18.16 -3.10 -1.34
N SER A 159 -17.76 -1.89 -1.75
CA SER A 159 -18.35 -1.19 -2.91
C SER A 159 -17.43 -0.09 -3.45
N ILE A 160 -16.90 -0.28 -4.65
CA ILE A 160 -16.37 0.80 -5.51
C ILE A 160 -17.44 1.16 -6.59
N GLU A 161 -18.71 0.91 -6.31
CA GLU A 161 -19.77 1.05 -7.32
C GLU A 161 -20.20 2.50 -7.61
N ASN A 162 -19.73 3.47 -6.83
CA ASN A 162 -20.14 4.86 -7.00
C ASN A 162 -18.93 5.80 -7.11
N ILE A 163 -18.35 5.86 -8.30
CA ILE A 163 -17.42 6.93 -8.67
C ILE A 163 -18.19 8.20 -9.12
N ASP A 164 -19.32 8.43 -8.59
CA ASP A 164 -19.85 9.77 -8.45
C ASP A 164 -19.59 10.21 -7.00
N GLU A 165 -18.29 10.47 -6.70
CA GLU A 165 -17.89 10.89 -5.35
C GLU A 165 -18.74 12.05 -4.82
N MET A 166 -19.16 12.94 -5.71
CA MET A 166 -20.00 14.08 -5.37
C MET A 166 -21.43 13.66 -5.03
N GLN A 167 -22.04 12.76 -5.78
CA GLN A 167 -23.38 12.23 -5.47
C GLN A 167 -23.36 11.32 -4.23
N SER A 168 -22.29 10.53 -4.07
CA SER A 168 -22.10 9.73 -2.86
C SER A 168 -21.98 10.59 -1.61
N LEU A 169 -21.29 11.74 -1.68
CA LEU A 169 -21.15 12.67 -0.56
C LEU A 169 -22.48 13.40 -0.25
N LEU A 170 -23.31 13.68 -1.24
CA LEU A 170 -24.63 14.31 -1.02
C LEU A 170 -25.59 13.39 -0.25
N THR A 171 -25.50 12.07 -0.46
CA THR A 171 -26.36 11.08 0.20
C THR A 171 -25.72 10.50 1.47
N LEU A 172 -24.46 10.86 1.81
CA LEU A 172 -23.73 10.30 2.94
C LEU A 172 -24.43 10.50 4.27
N SER A 173 -25.00 11.70 4.51
CA SER A 173 -25.75 11.99 5.73
C SER A 173 -26.95 11.04 5.91
N GLU A 174 -27.74 10.84 4.85
CA GLU A 174 -28.91 9.95 4.90
C GLU A 174 -28.52 8.50 5.12
N ARG A 175 -27.47 8.01 4.45
CA ARG A 175 -26.96 6.65 4.62
C ARG A 175 -26.44 6.40 6.04
N MET A 176 -25.68 7.34 6.60
CA MET A 176 -25.23 7.24 7.98
C MET A 176 -26.38 7.28 8.98
N LYS A 177 -27.36 8.17 8.81
CA LYS A 177 -28.55 8.27 9.68
C LYS A 177 -29.44 7.03 9.60
N SER A 178 -29.45 6.31 8.49
CA SER A 178 -30.17 5.03 8.38
C SER A 178 -29.55 3.91 9.21
N LYS A 179 -28.24 3.99 9.51
CA LYS A 179 -27.49 2.99 10.30
C LYS A 179 -27.30 3.42 11.75
N ILE A 180 -27.24 4.71 12.04
CA ILE A 180 -26.98 5.27 13.38
C ILE A 180 -28.13 6.13 13.80
N TYR A 181 -28.76 5.76 14.91
CA TYR A 181 -29.93 6.45 15.43
C TYR A 181 -29.56 7.42 16.56
N GLY A 182 -30.18 8.59 16.56
CA GLY A 182 -30.09 9.58 17.64
C GLY A 182 -28.80 10.41 17.67
N GLN A 183 -27.99 10.38 16.61
CA GLN A 183 -26.75 11.17 16.48
C GLN A 183 -26.78 12.11 15.25
N ASP A 184 -27.96 12.53 14.82
CA ASP A 184 -28.16 13.29 13.58
C ASP A 184 -27.27 14.53 13.49
N LYS A 185 -27.20 15.33 14.56
CA LYS A 185 -26.37 16.55 14.59
C LYS A 185 -24.87 16.24 14.43
N ALA A 186 -24.39 15.18 15.04
CA ALA A 186 -22.99 14.78 14.93
C ALA A 186 -22.70 14.32 13.49
N ILE A 187 -23.59 13.53 12.91
CA ILE A 187 -23.50 13.06 11.51
C ILE A 187 -23.46 14.23 10.56
N ASP A 188 -24.39 15.19 10.67
CA ASP A 188 -24.41 16.36 9.80
C ASP A 188 -23.11 17.17 9.89
N THR A 189 -22.61 17.42 11.11
CA THR A 189 -21.34 18.13 11.31
C THR A 189 -20.15 17.40 10.66
N ILE A 190 -20.12 16.07 10.74
CA ILE A 190 -19.07 15.26 10.13
C ILE A 190 -19.14 15.35 8.61
N VAL A 191 -20.33 15.18 8.05
CA VAL A 191 -20.57 15.22 6.60
C VAL A 191 -20.23 16.60 6.04
N ASP A 192 -20.64 17.68 6.70
CA ASP A 192 -20.32 19.04 6.31
C ASP A 192 -18.79 19.27 6.27
N ALA A 193 -18.06 18.80 7.29
CA ALA A 193 -16.60 18.92 7.35
C ALA A 193 -15.92 18.18 6.17
N ILE A 194 -16.43 17.01 5.81
CA ILE A 194 -15.90 16.20 4.71
C ILE A 194 -16.24 16.89 3.37
N GLN A 195 -17.45 17.38 3.20
CA GLN A 195 -17.87 18.07 1.97
C GLN A 195 -17.06 19.33 1.71
N VAL A 196 -16.80 20.15 2.76
CA VAL A 196 -15.94 21.34 2.67
C VAL A 196 -14.53 21.00 2.25
N SER A 197 -13.96 19.94 2.82
CA SER A 197 -12.62 19.48 2.47
C SER A 197 -12.55 18.98 1.02
N LYS A 198 -13.51 18.18 0.60
CA LYS A 198 -13.59 17.63 -0.77
C LYS A 198 -13.93 18.65 -1.84
N ALA A 199 -14.54 19.78 -1.46
CA ALA A 199 -14.78 20.91 -2.36
C ALA A 199 -13.50 21.68 -2.75
N GLY A 200 -12.32 21.23 -2.31
CA GLY A 200 -11.03 21.88 -2.61
C GLY A 200 -10.78 23.17 -1.84
N LEU A 201 -11.53 23.39 -0.75
CA LEU A 201 -11.35 24.55 0.13
C LEU A 201 -10.26 24.34 1.20
N VAL A 202 -9.67 23.16 1.24
CA VAL A 202 -8.58 22.77 2.15
C VAL A 202 -7.39 22.31 1.32
N ASP A 203 -6.18 22.62 1.81
CA ASP A 203 -4.90 22.24 1.20
C ASP A 203 -4.78 20.71 1.08
N ASP A 204 -4.47 20.20 -0.12
CA ASP A 204 -4.37 18.76 -0.44
C ASP A 204 -3.34 18.00 0.44
N ASN A 205 -2.41 18.71 1.08
CA ASN A 205 -1.42 18.14 1.99
C ASN A 205 -1.93 17.99 3.43
N LYS A 206 -3.18 18.37 3.72
CA LYS A 206 -3.77 18.28 5.06
C LYS A 206 -4.77 17.14 5.16
N PRO A 207 -4.95 16.55 6.36
CA PRO A 207 -6.02 15.59 6.59
C PRO A 207 -7.38 16.18 6.21
N ILE A 208 -8.26 15.37 5.63
CA ILE A 208 -9.62 15.77 5.24
C ILE A 208 -10.36 16.41 6.43
N ALA A 209 -10.25 15.82 7.61
CA ALA A 209 -10.78 16.38 8.84
C ALA A 209 -10.07 15.77 10.07
N SER A 210 -9.93 16.55 11.13
CA SER A 210 -9.55 16.07 12.47
C SER A 210 -10.74 16.26 13.39
N LEU A 211 -11.38 15.17 13.82
CA LEU A 211 -12.65 15.17 14.54
C LEU A 211 -12.44 14.63 15.96
N LEU A 212 -12.95 15.34 16.97
CA LEU A 212 -12.95 14.89 18.36
C LEU A 212 -14.37 14.57 18.81
N PHE A 213 -14.66 13.31 19.07
CA PHE A 213 -15.96 12.87 19.58
C PHE A 213 -15.96 12.87 21.11
N VAL A 214 -16.74 13.75 21.71
CA VAL A 214 -16.88 13.89 23.16
C VAL A 214 -18.28 13.46 23.60
N GLY A 215 -18.36 12.58 24.58
CA GLY A 215 -19.64 12.08 25.11
C GLY A 215 -19.46 10.91 26.08
N PRO A 216 -20.51 10.49 26.80
CA PRO A 216 -20.50 9.36 27.74
C PRO A 216 -20.07 8.05 27.06
N THR A 217 -19.65 7.07 27.84
CA THR A 217 -19.35 5.72 27.35
C THR A 217 -20.62 5.03 26.83
N GLY A 218 -20.53 4.30 25.73
CA GLY A 218 -21.64 3.52 25.18
C GLY A 218 -22.60 4.28 24.25
N VAL A 219 -22.38 5.58 23.97
CA VAL A 219 -23.29 6.39 23.11
C VAL A 219 -23.03 6.24 21.61
N GLY A 220 -22.12 5.37 21.18
CA GLY A 220 -21.89 5.08 19.76
C GLY A 220 -20.73 5.83 19.11
N LYS A 221 -19.82 6.51 19.84
CA LYS A 221 -18.68 7.26 19.25
C LYS A 221 -17.84 6.43 18.27
N THR A 222 -17.49 5.21 18.65
CA THR A 222 -16.71 4.30 17.81
C THR A 222 -17.53 3.80 16.61
N GLU A 223 -18.83 3.61 16.79
CA GLU A 223 -19.72 3.15 15.74
C GLU A 223 -19.89 4.23 14.65
N VAL A 224 -19.97 5.50 15.03
CA VAL A 224 -19.99 6.62 14.08
C VAL A 224 -18.72 6.60 13.21
N ALA A 225 -17.53 6.40 13.81
CA ALA A 225 -16.27 6.33 13.06
C ALA A 225 -16.21 5.12 12.13
N ARG A 226 -16.70 3.95 12.59
CA ARG A 226 -16.75 2.73 11.79
C ARG A 226 -17.69 2.88 10.60
N THR A 227 -18.92 3.32 10.85
CA THR A 227 -19.92 3.53 9.80
C THR A 227 -19.45 4.57 8.79
N LEU A 228 -18.79 5.65 9.23
CA LEU A 228 -18.20 6.63 8.33
C LEU A 228 -17.16 6.01 7.40
N ALA A 229 -16.24 5.20 7.93
CA ALA A 229 -15.21 4.53 7.14
C ALA A 229 -15.84 3.56 6.12
N GLU A 230 -16.88 2.80 6.54
CA GLU A 230 -17.63 1.91 5.66
C GLU A 230 -18.33 2.68 4.53
N GLU A 231 -19.03 3.78 4.86
CA GLU A 231 -19.77 4.57 3.87
C GLU A 231 -18.86 5.31 2.89
N LEU A 232 -17.66 5.68 3.31
CA LEU A 232 -16.64 6.28 2.47
C LEU A 232 -15.78 5.23 1.74
N SER A 233 -15.97 3.93 2.04
CA SER A 233 -15.18 2.83 1.51
C SER A 233 -13.67 3.00 1.75
N ILE A 234 -13.29 3.50 2.93
CA ILE A 234 -11.90 3.67 3.36
C ILE A 234 -11.54 2.73 4.50
N GLY A 235 -10.28 2.35 4.61
CA GLY A 235 -9.78 1.53 5.70
C GLY A 235 -9.85 2.27 7.05
N LEU A 236 -10.31 1.60 8.10
CA LEU A 236 -10.29 2.11 9.47
C LEU A 236 -9.15 1.47 10.25
N VAL A 237 -8.20 2.29 10.68
CA VAL A 237 -7.16 1.87 11.63
C VAL A 237 -7.56 2.37 13.02
N ARG A 238 -7.67 1.45 13.99
CA ARG A 238 -8.07 1.77 15.36
C ARG A 238 -6.93 1.51 16.32
N PHE A 239 -6.60 2.52 17.12
CA PHE A 239 -5.72 2.40 18.27
C PHE A 239 -6.50 2.66 19.55
N ASP A 240 -6.56 1.68 20.44
CA ASP A 240 -7.19 1.83 21.74
C ASP A 240 -6.13 2.30 22.74
N MET A 241 -6.17 3.58 23.10
CA MET A 241 -5.17 4.18 23.99
C MET A 241 -5.12 3.56 25.39
N SER A 242 -6.16 2.82 25.80
CA SER A 242 -6.12 2.06 27.06
C SER A 242 -5.08 0.93 27.04
N GLU A 243 -4.70 0.44 25.87
CA GLU A 243 -3.66 -0.57 25.70
C GLU A 243 -2.23 0.03 25.76
N TYR A 244 -2.11 1.36 25.68
CA TYR A 244 -0.85 2.09 25.62
C TYR A 244 -0.56 2.94 26.86
N VAL A 245 -1.10 2.54 28.02
CA VAL A 245 -0.93 3.28 29.29
C VAL A 245 0.49 3.16 29.84
N GLU A 246 1.17 2.04 29.60
CA GLU A 246 2.51 1.80 30.10
C GLU A 246 3.59 2.31 29.13
N LYS A 247 4.72 2.82 29.69
CA LYS A 247 5.79 3.43 28.86
C LYS A 247 6.33 2.53 27.76
N HIS A 248 6.42 1.24 28.00
CA HIS A 248 6.94 0.29 27.02
C HIS A 248 5.91 -0.02 25.91
N THR A 249 4.62 0.15 26.14
CA THR A 249 3.59 0.00 25.12
C THR A 249 3.48 1.23 24.24
N VAL A 250 3.76 2.43 24.77
CA VAL A 250 3.86 3.68 23.98
C VAL A 250 5.00 3.57 22.96
N ALA A 251 6.12 2.93 23.32
CA ALA A 251 7.22 2.69 22.40
C ALA A 251 6.82 1.81 21.19
N LYS A 252 5.85 0.90 21.34
CA LYS A 252 5.30 0.14 20.20
C LYS A 252 4.50 1.02 19.24
N LEU A 253 3.84 2.06 19.74
CA LEU A 253 3.04 2.95 18.91
C LEU A 253 3.91 3.92 18.10
N ILE A 254 4.90 4.54 18.75
CA ILE A 254 5.72 5.63 18.17
C ILE A 254 7.06 5.12 17.63
N GLY A 255 7.49 3.92 18.04
CA GLY A 255 8.82 3.39 17.85
C GLY A 255 9.70 3.60 19.09
N SER A 256 10.67 2.72 19.30
CA SER A 256 11.62 2.81 20.41
C SER A 256 12.70 3.84 20.08
N PRO A 257 13.16 4.65 21.07
CA PRO A 257 14.31 5.52 20.89
C PRO A 257 15.58 4.72 20.55
N ALA A 258 16.52 5.37 19.86
CA ALA A 258 17.80 4.77 19.51
C ALA A 258 18.52 4.23 20.77
N GLY A 259 18.93 2.95 20.73
CA GLY A 259 19.61 2.26 21.84
C GLY A 259 18.71 1.40 22.74
N TYR A 260 17.39 1.34 22.50
CA TYR A 260 16.47 0.45 23.19
C TYR A 260 16.08 -0.75 22.32
N VAL A 261 15.72 -1.87 22.97
CA VAL A 261 15.21 -3.08 22.28
C VAL A 261 13.93 -2.72 21.51
N GLY A 262 13.87 -3.10 20.22
CA GLY A 262 12.74 -2.80 19.35
C GLY A 262 12.87 -1.49 18.52
N TYR A 263 14.02 -0.81 18.55
CA TYR A 263 14.28 0.36 17.70
C TYR A 263 14.12 0.08 16.19
N ASP A 264 14.48 -1.15 15.79
CA ASP A 264 14.47 -1.57 14.38
C ASP A 264 13.08 -1.98 13.86
N GLU A 265 12.11 -2.16 14.74
CA GLU A 265 10.77 -2.62 14.36
C GLU A 265 9.86 -1.49 13.87
N GLY A 266 10.29 -0.22 14.04
CA GLY A 266 9.47 0.94 13.73
C GLY A 266 8.29 1.10 14.69
N GLY A 267 7.51 2.20 14.56
CA GLY A 267 6.24 2.38 15.27
C GLY A 267 5.06 1.84 14.43
N LEU A 268 3.93 1.65 15.11
CA LEU A 268 2.66 1.27 14.45
C LEU A 268 1.96 2.45 13.76
N LEU A 269 2.40 3.70 14.04
CA LEU A 269 1.88 4.95 13.46
C LEU A 269 2.60 5.32 12.17
#